data_17ee99a3fcd9c627d7295cdfe7f76192
#
_entry.id   17ee99a3fcd9c627d7295cdfe7f76192
#
_cell.length_a   1.000
_cell.length_b   1.000
_cell.length_c   1.000
_cell.angle_alpha   90.00
_cell.angle_beta   90.00
_cell.angle_gamma   90.00
#
_symmetry.space_group_name_H-M   'P 1'
#
loop_
_entity.id
_entity.type
_entity.pdbx_description
1 polymer ?
#
loop_
_entity_poly.entity_id
_entity_poly.type
_entity_poly.pdbx_seq_one_letter_code
_entity_poly.pdbx_strand_id
1 'polypeptide(L)'
;MKSIFYLFVSLSLIGCASPKFNYKPVAIDVSEPPLNQIVQRSIGEEMLKQGKFALVDILNVTTTFKPHWGVTITPGIFRQTGNDEDAYYFELGRRGGDSGSVEKSWVVDPLRALMVKKSDNSICIVTVFNATSCTGNSAENYQLQRRSVVFENTIQQTLIYNGRVGSKVKIGYREFSSNYARPAFNNDVEYDLSESRTIAYKGALIEIIEATNQYIKYSVKKNFNKAIPFGSEESNPIIQPPKLNKDSQTSI
;
A
#
# COMPACT_ATOMS: atom_id res chain seq x y z
N MET A 1 -48.70 49.84 29.08
CA MET A 1 -48.07 48.53 29.11
C MET A 1 -47.47 48.23 27.71
N LYS A 2 -46.16 48.41 27.57
CA LYS A 2 -45.44 48.15 26.30
C LYS A 2 -44.79 46.80 26.42
N SER A 3 -45.31 45.79 25.70
CA SER A 3 -44.71 44.45 25.59
C SER A 3 -43.53 44.54 24.58
N ILE A 4 -42.30 44.32 25.04
CA ILE A 4 -41.13 44.23 24.22
C ILE A 4 -40.99 42.74 23.86
N PHE A 5 -41.18 42.46 22.55
CA PHE A 5 -41.01 41.11 21.97
C PHE A 5 -39.50 40.94 21.64
N TYR A 6 -38.76 40.18 22.48
CA TYR A 6 -37.38 39.78 22.16
C TYR A 6 -37.40 38.68 21.11
N LEU A 7 -37.03 39.06 19.87
CA LEU A 7 -36.76 38.11 18.78
C LEU A 7 -35.38 37.47 19.04
N PHE A 8 -35.36 36.26 19.59
CA PHE A 8 -34.15 35.45 19.68
C PHE A 8 -33.79 34.93 18.30
N VAL A 9 -32.86 35.61 17.59
CA VAL A 9 -32.21 35.08 16.39
C VAL A 9 -31.19 34.04 16.86
N SER A 10 -31.54 32.77 16.78
CA SER A 10 -30.59 31.66 16.96
C SER A 10 -29.67 31.61 15.77
N LEU A 11 -28.47 32.16 15.93
CA LEU A 11 -27.39 32.06 14.96
C LEU A 11 -26.88 30.61 14.99
N SER A 12 -27.39 29.73 14.12
CA SER A 12 -26.88 28.41 13.88
C SER A 12 -25.47 28.56 13.29
N LEU A 13 -24.46 28.30 14.11
CA LEU A 13 -23.07 28.14 13.69
C LEU A 13 -23.00 26.92 12.74
N ILE A 14 -23.08 27.16 11.44
CA ILE A 14 -22.75 26.16 10.43
C ILE A 14 -21.24 25.94 10.54
N GLY A 15 -20.83 24.97 11.33
CA GLY A 15 -19.45 24.56 11.45
C GLY A 15 -18.96 24.01 10.12
N CYS A 16 -18.15 24.79 9.39
CA CYS A 16 -17.37 24.29 8.27
C CYS A 16 -16.30 23.34 8.83
N ALA A 17 -16.58 22.05 8.83
CA ALA A 17 -15.58 21.04 9.21
C ALA A 17 -14.52 20.96 8.12
N SER A 18 -13.30 21.39 8.45
CA SER A 18 -12.15 21.26 7.54
C SER A 18 -11.72 19.79 7.46
N PRO A 19 -11.49 19.20 6.25
CA PRO A 19 -11.03 17.84 6.10
C PRO A 19 -9.74 17.58 6.89
N LYS A 20 -9.74 16.48 7.67
CA LYS A 20 -8.55 16.02 8.40
C LYS A 20 -7.79 15.03 7.53
N PHE A 21 -6.50 15.30 7.26
CA PHE A 21 -5.62 14.40 6.51
C PHE A 21 -4.76 13.60 7.48
N ASN A 22 -5.40 12.74 8.27
CA ASN A 22 -4.80 11.98 9.38
C ASN A 22 -4.69 10.48 9.12
N TYR A 23 -5.02 10.00 7.92
CA TYR A 23 -4.98 8.59 7.59
C TYR A 23 -3.55 8.08 7.49
N LYS A 24 -3.29 6.96 8.15
CA LYS A 24 -2.01 6.23 8.09
C LYS A 24 -2.29 4.80 7.68
N PRO A 25 -1.76 4.35 6.53
CA PRO A 25 -1.84 2.95 6.13
C PRO A 25 -1.23 2.02 7.18
N VAL A 26 -1.83 0.85 7.38
CA VAL A 26 -1.29 -0.17 8.27
C VAL A 26 -0.24 -0.98 7.52
N ALA A 27 1.02 -0.93 7.99
CA ALA A 27 2.08 -1.75 7.42
C ALA A 27 1.97 -3.19 7.93
N ILE A 28 2.04 -4.16 7.01
CA ILE A 28 2.07 -5.59 7.31
C ILE A 28 3.28 -6.25 6.64
N ASP A 29 3.93 -7.16 7.37
CA ASP A 29 4.94 -8.03 6.80
C ASP A 29 4.24 -9.27 6.22
N VAL A 30 4.37 -9.49 4.92
CA VAL A 30 3.79 -10.63 4.21
C VAL A 30 4.89 -11.62 3.91
N SER A 31 4.64 -12.90 4.23
CA SER A 31 5.42 -14.04 3.77
C SER A 31 4.47 -15.18 3.42
N GLU A 32 4.38 -15.50 2.15
CA GLU A 32 3.48 -16.51 1.61
C GLU A 32 4.24 -17.51 0.74
N PRO A 33 3.96 -18.83 0.89
CA PRO A 33 3.05 -19.47 1.83
C PRO A 33 3.62 -19.48 3.27
N PRO A 34 2.78 -19.80 4.27
CA PRO A 34 3.25 -20.03 5.64
C PRO A 34 4.32 -21.13 5.71
N LEU A 35 5.25 -21.01 6.67
CA LEU A 35 6.32 -21.99 6.87
C LEU A 35 5.73 -23.38 7.20
N ASN A 36 6.42 -24.41 6.68
CA ASN A 36 6.11 -25.82 6.89
C ASN A 36 4.76 -26.30 6.34
N GLN A 37 4.02 -25.46 5.63
CA GLN A 37 2.83 -25.86 4.90
C GLN A 37 3.21 -26.46 3.54
N ILE A 38 2.60 -27.60 3.20
CA ILE A 38 2.73 -28.19 1.86
C ILE A 38 1.76 -27.48 0.94
N VAL A 39 2.30 -26.91 -0.14
CA VAL A 39 1.53 -26.21 -1.17
C VAL A 39 1.91 -26.67 -2.56
N GLN A 40 1.02 -26.46 -3.52
CA GLN A 40 1.26 -26.70 -4.94
C GLN A 40 1.11 -25.40 -5.71
N ARG A 41 2.00 -25.21 -6.71
CA ARG A 41 1.94 -24.08 -7.64
C ARG A 41 2.18 -24.56 -9.06
N SER A 42 1.48 -23.97 -10.00
CA SER A 42 1.67 -24.22 -11.43
C SER A 42 2.89 -23.48 -11.96
N ILE A 43 3.34 -23.86 -13.15
CA ILE A 43 4.40 -23.13 -13.84
C ILE A 43 3.99 -21.66 -14.05
N GLY A 44 4.92 -20.74 -13.77
CA GLY A 44 4.70 -19.28 -13.83
C GLY A 44 4.10 -18.69 -12.55
N GLU A 45 3.65 -19.50 -11.57
CA GLU A 45 3.12 -19.01 -10.32
C GLU A 45 4.21 -18.73 -9.25
N GLU A 46 3.87 -17.85 -8.32
CA GLU A 46 4.74 -17.48 -7.19
C GLU A 46 4.82 -18.63 -6.18
N MET A 47 6.03 -19.12 -5.90
CA MET A 47 6.32 -20.14 -4.89
C MET A 47 6.52 -19.54 -3.50
N LEU A 48 7.22 -18.42 -3.42
CA LEU A 48 7.50 -17.71 -2.19
C LEU A 48 7.46 -16.21 -2.49
N LYS A 49 6.70 -15.48 -1.69
CA LYS A 49 6.59 -14.03 -1.75
C LYS A 49 6.82 -13.46 -0.36
N GLN A 50 7.72 -12.49 -0.26
CA GLN A 50 8.02 -11.80 1.00
C GLN A 50 8.20 -10.31 0.75
N GLY A 51 7.66 -9.48 1.66
CA GLY A 51 7.82 -8.02 1.59
C GLY A 51 6.94 -7.30 2.60
N LYS A 52 7.09 -5.99 2.66
CA LYS A 52 6.18 -5.12 3.41
C LYS A 52 5.10 -4.58 2.51
N PHE A 53 3.88 -4.71 2.95
CA PHE A 53 2.70 -4.20 2.29
C PHE A 53 2.00 -3.19 3.19
N ALA A 54 1.29 -2.24 2.60
CA ALA A 54 0.38 -1.38 3.31
C ALA A 54 -1.05 -1.84 3.06
N LEU A 55 -1.82 -1.97 4.12
CA LEU A 55 -3.27 -2.03 4.01
C LEU A 55 -3.78 -0.60 3.90
N VAL A 56 -4.37 -0.27 2.76
CA VAL A 56 -4.95 1.05 2.49
C VAL A 56 -6.45 0.93 2.34
N ASP A 57 -7.17 1.83 2.95
CA ASP A 57 -8.60 1.96 2.75
C ASP A 57 -8.84 2.82 1.50
N ILE A 58 -9.76 2.35 0.66
CA ILE A 58 -10.07 2.95 -0.64
C ILE A 58 -11.57 3.12 -0.82
N LEU A 59 -11.92 4.13 -1.60
CA LEU A 59 -13.24 4.30 -2.20
C LEU A 59 -13.16 3.78 -3.64
N ASN A 60 -13.84 2.69 -3.93
CA ASN A 60 -13.97 2.15 -5.27
C ASN A 60 -15.30 2.62 -5.87
N VAL A 61 -15.23 3.61 -6.74
CA VAL A 61 -16.40 4.16 -7.44
C VAL A 61 -16.70 3.25 -8.63
N THR A 62 -17.95 2.79 -8.74
CA THR A 62 -18.37 1.83 -9.76
C THR A 62 -19.08 2.48 -10.95
N THR A 63 -19.71 3.64 -10.76
CA THR A 63 -20.46 4.36 -11.79
C THR A 63 -20.08 5.83 -11.80
N THR A 64 -20.19 6.47 -12.97
CA THR A 64 -19.96 7.93 -13.09
C THR A 64 -21.13 8.69 -12.47
N PHE A 65 -20.82 9.70 -11.67
CA PHE A 65 -21.84 10.59 -11.08
C PHE A 65 -21.36 12.02 -10.90
N LYS A 66 -22.32 12.93 -10.66
CA LYS A 66 -22.10 14.37 -10.57
C LYS A 66 -22.63 14.91 -9.24
N PRO A 67 -21.78 15.07 -8.21
CA PRO A 67 -22.18 15.69 -6.95
C PRO A 67 -22.49 17.18 -7.07
N HIS A 68 -22.07 17.79 -8.17
CA HIS A 68 -22.29 19.17 -8.54
C HIS A 68 -22.39 19.29 -10.06
N TRP A 69 -23.17 20.23 -10.59
CA TRP A 69 -23.36 20.41 -12.03
C TRP A 69 -22.04 20.59 -12.83
N GLY A 70 -21.04 21.18 -12.21
CA GLY A 70 -19.71 21.41 -12.80
C GLY A 70 -18.65 20.40 -12.37
N VAL A 71 -19.00 19.27 -11.74
CA VAL A 71 -18.05 18.24 -11.29
C VAL A 71 -18.54 16.84 -11.67
N THR A 72 -17.65 16.08 -12.29
CA THR A 72 -17.88 14.68 -12.67
C THR A 72 -16.85 13.79 -11.98
N ILE A 73 -17.30 12.74 -11.30
CA ILE A 73 -16.47 11.70 -10.73
C ILE A 73 -16.59 10.46 -11.61
N THR A 74 -15.47 9.95 -12.09
CA THR A 74 -15.43 8.76 -12.94
C THR A 74 -15.15 7.48 -12.11
N PRO A 75 -15.56 6.30 -12.60
CA PRO A 75 -15.23 5.05 -11.96
C PRO A 75 -13.74 4.86 -11.72
N GLY A 76 -13.39 4.18 -10.63
CA GLY A 76 -12.03 3.87 -10.26
C GLY A 76 -11.78 4.04 -8.76
N ILE A 77 -10.51 3.93 -8.40
CA ILE A 77 -10.05 3.88 -7.02
C ILE A 77 -9.57 5.25 -6.54
N PHE A 78 -10.03 5.65 -5.35
CA PHE A 78 -9.58 6.83 -4.62
C PHE A 78 -9.07 6.40 -3.25
N ARG A 79 -7.84 6.78 -2.89
CA ARG A 79 -7.23 6.39 -1.62
C ARG A 79 -7.68 7.29 -0.50
N GLN A 80 -7.92 6.69 0.66
CA GLN A 80 -8.26 7.45 1.85
C GLN A 80 -7.08 8.30 2.31
N THR A 81 -7.36 9.55 2.64
CA THR A 81 -6.38 10.54 3.14
C THR A 81 -6.67 10.98 4.56
N GLY A 82 -7.89 10.75 5.05
CA GLY A 82 -8.27 11.11 6.41
C GLY A 82 -9.63 10.62 6.81
N ASN A 83 -9.97 10.81 8.08
CA ASN A 83 -11.30 10.63 8.62
C ASN A 83 -11.51 11.48 9.89
N ASP A 84 -12.77 11.70 10.23
CA ASP A 84 -13.25 12.22 11.50
C ASP A 84 -14.51 11.48 11.93
N GLU A 85 -15.24 12.03 12.88
CA GLU A 85 -16.48 11.41 13.40
C GLU A 85 -17.57 11.32 12.34
N ASP A 86 -17.64 12.31 11.42
CA ASP A 86 -18.74 12.49 10.47
C ASP A 86 -18.44 11.92 9.08
N ALA A 87 -17.17 11.81 8.68
CA ALA A 87 -16.81 11.52 7.29
C ALA A 87 -15.47 10.76 7.11
N TYR A 88 -15.34 10.14 5.93
CA TYR A 88 -14.09 9.68 5.35
C TYR A 88 -13.68 10.64 4.23
N TYR A 89 -12.37 10.93 4.13
CA TYR A 89 -11.79 11.80 3.11
C TYR A 89 -10.87 11.03 2.19
N PHE A 90 -10.96 11.32 0.89
CA PHE A 90 -10.20 10.61 -0.15
C PHE A 90 -9.49 11.62 -1.07
N GLU A 91 -8.41 11.16 -1.71
CA GLU A 91 -7.73 11.93 -2.75
C GLU A 91 -8.67 12.16 -3.95
N LEU A 92 -8.32 13.14 -4.80
CA LEU A 92 -9.11 13.47 -6.01
C LEU A 92 -8.82 12.52 -7.19
N GLY A 93 -8.08 11.44 -6.95
CA GLY A 93 -7.64 10.52 -7.98
C GLY A 93 -6.35 10.98 -8.67
N ARG A 94 -5.77 10.07 -9.43
CA ARG A 94 -4.56 10.29 -10.23
C ARG A 94 -4.82 9.84 -11.66
N ARG A 95 -4.12 10.44 -12.62
CA ARG A 95 -4.18 9.97 -14.00
C ARG A 95 -3.39 8.65 -14.11
N GLY A 96 -4.04 7.62 -14.65
CA GLY A 96 -3.44 6.33 -15.00
C GLY A 96 -3.77 5.20 -14.04
N GLY A 97 -3.60 3.96 -14.52
CA GLY A 97 -3.91 2.73 -13.80
C GLY A 97 -5.41 2.55 -13.55
N ASP A 98 -5.75 2.00 -12.39
CA ASP A 98 -7.12 1.76 -11.92
C ASP A 98 -7.68 2.96 -11.10
N SER A 99 -7.00 4.09 -11.08
CA SER A 99 -7.45 5.30 -10.37
C SER A 99 -8.63 5.95 -11.07
N GLY A 100 -9.64 6.32 -10.28
CA GLY A 100 -10.69 7.22 -10.74
C GLY A 100 -10.15 8.64 -10.93
N SER A 101 -10.94 9.49 -11.57
CA SER A 101 -10.64 10.91 -11.73
C SER A 101 -11.81 11.78 -11.32
N VAL A 102 -11.49 13.00 -10.90
CA VAL A 102 -12.47 14.04 -10.64
C VAL A 102 -12.22 15.17 -11.63
N GLU A 103 -13.16 15.35 -12.53
CA GLU A 103 -13.15 16.42 -13.54
C GLU A 103 -14.01 17.58 -13.06
N LYS A 104 -13.52 18.80 -13.20
CA LYS A 104 -14.26 20.01 -12.82
C LYS A 104 -14.28 21.04 -13.94
N SER A 105 -15.39 21.77 -14.03
CA SER A 105 -15.48 22.97 -14.85
C SER A 105 -14.58 24.08 -14.29
N TRP A 106 -14.13 24.99 -15.16
CA TRP A 106 -13.27 26.11 -14.80
C TRP A 106 -13.90 27.07 -13.79
N VAL A 107 -15.23 27.15 -13.77
CA VAL A 107 -16.01 28.02 -12.85
C VAL A 107 -16.16 27.44 -11.43
N VAL A 108 -15.81 26.16 -11.22
CA VAL A 108 -15.84 25.52 -9.90
C VAL A 108 -14.54 25.80 -9.16
N ASP A 109 -14.62 26.16 -7.90
CA ASP A 109 -13.47 26.36 -7.04
C ASP A 109 -12.51 25.16 -7.09
N PRO A 110 -11.21 25.36 -6.85
CA PRO A 110 -10.28 24.26 -6.73
C PRO A 110 -10.75 23.24 -5.67
N LEU A 111 -10.73 21.96 -6.04
CA LEU A 111 -11.13 20.86 -5.16
C LEU A 111 -9.98 20.48 -4.25
N ARG A 112 -10.31 20.05 -3.03
CA ARG A 112 -9.36 19.61 -2.00
C ARG A 112 -9.44 18.12 -1.73
N ALA A 113 -10.65 17.56 -1.66
CA ALA A 113 -10.87 16.14 -1.38
C ALA A 113 -12.23 15.68 -1.89
N LEU A 114 -12.37 14.36 -2.06
CA LEU A 114 -13.65 13.69 -2.00
C LEU A 114 -13.97 13.37 -0.53
N MET A 115 -15.25 13.35 -0.18
CA MET A 115 -15.74 13.06 1.16
C MET A 115 -16.92 12.09 1.06
N VAL A 116 -16.93 11.05 1.90
CA VAL A 116 -18.08 10.18 2.11
C VAL A 116 -18.61 10.42 3.52
N LYS A 117 -19.84 10.91 3.61
CA LYS A 117 -20.52 11.10 4.90
C LYS A 117 -20.91 9.75 5.50
N LYS A 118 -20.66 9.58 6.80
CA LYS A 118 -21.04 8.37 7.54
C LYS A 118 -22.51 8.30 7.87
N SER A 119 -23.18 9.46 7.94
CA SER A 119 -24.59 9.57 8.34
C SER A 119 -25.57 9.06 7.30
N ASP A 120 -25.29 9.31 6.01
CA ASP A 120 -26.21 9.05 4.90
C ASP A 120 -25.57 8.43 3.66
N ASN A 121 -24.28 8.08 3.74
CA ASN A 121 -23.48 7.51 2.64
C ASN A 121 -23.44 8.39 1.39
N SER A 122 -23.66 9.70 1.53
CA SER A 122 -23.53 10.62 0.40
C SER A 122 -22.06 10.86 0.05
N ILE A 123 -21.76 10.90 -1.26
CA ILE A 123 -20.47 11.36 -1.75
C ILE A 123 -20.54 12.87 -1.99
N CYS A 124 -19.55 13.56 -1.46
CA CYS A 124 -19.41 14.99 -1.59
C CYS A 124 -18.05 15.36 -2.19
N ILE A 125 -17.99 16.49 -2.83
CA ILE A 125 -16.75 17.20 -3.11
C ILE A 125 -16.51 18.24 -2.02
N VAL A 126 -15.25 18.46 -1.68
CA VAL A 126 -14.83 19.52 -0.75
C VAL A 126 -13.88 20.45 -1.52
N THR A 127 -14.17 21.73 -1.50
CA THR A 127 -13.31 22.77 -2.12
C THR A 127 -12.19 23.20 -1.17
N VAL A 128 -11.20 23.93 -1.68
CA VAL A 128 -10.14 24.53 -0.86
C VAL A 128 -10.67 25.54 0.18
N PHE A 129 -11.87 26.07 -0.04
CA PHE A 129 -12.58 26.95 0.89
C PHE A 129 -13.51 26.22 1.85
N ASN A 130 -13.43 24.87 1.90
CA ASN A 130 -14.27 23.99 2.73
C ASN A 130 -15.77 24.01 2.36
N ALA A 131 -16.15 24.56 1.21
CA ALA A 131 -17.49 24.40 0.69
C ALA A 131 -17.69 22.94 0.25
N THR A 132 -18.87 22.38 0.56
CA THR A 132 -19.23 20.98 0.24
C THR A 132 -20.45 20.94 -0.67
N SER A 133 -20.44 20.01 -1.64
CA SER A 133 -21.61 19.67 -2.44
C SER A 133 -21.74 18.16 -2.55
N CYS A 134 -22.92 17.63 -2.27
CA CYS A 134 -23.17 16.20 -2.08
C CYS A 134 -24.24 15.67 -3.02
N THR A 135 -24.19 14.38 -3.31
CA THR A 135 -25.15 13.69 -4.20
C THR A 135 -26.41 13.19 -3.50
N GLY A 136 -26.47 13.19 -2.16
CA GLY A 136 -27.40 12.37 -1.40
C GLY A 136 -26.89 10.92 -1.25
N ASN A 137 -27.73 10.00 -0.78
CA ASN A 137 -27.33 8.60 -0.60
C ASN A 137 -26.83 7.99 -1.91
N SER A 138 -25.60 7.54 -1.90
CA SER A 138 -24.89 7.02 -3.08
C SER A 138 -24.27 5.64 -2.84
N ALA A 139 -24.68 4.94 -1.80
CA ALA A 139 -24.10 3.68 -1.36
C ALA A 139 -24.04 2.59 -2.47
N GLU A 140 -24.93 2.62 -3.43
CA GLU A 140 -24.94 1.70 -4.58
C GLU A 140 -23.87 2.01 -5.64
N ASN A 141 -23.35 3.24 -5.64
CA ASN A 141 -22.41 3.73 -6.65
C ASN A 141 -20.94 3.56 -6.28
N TYR A 142 -20.67 3.06 -5.07
CA TYR A 142 -19.30 2.86 -4.59
C TYR A 142 -19.21 1.74 -3.55
N GLN A 143 -17.99 1.31 -3.29
CA GLN A 143 -17.65 0.38 -2.22
C GLN A 143 -16.45 0.90 -1.44
N LEU A 144 -16.56 0.91 -0.11
CA LEU A 144 -15.42 1.09 0.77
C LEU A 144 -14.71 -0.26 0.91
N GLN A 145 -13.46 -0.32 0.55
CA GLN A 145 -12.67 -1.54 0.53
C GLN A 145 -11.31 -1.32 1.19
N ARG A 146 -10.72 -2.40 1.70
CA ARG A 146 -9.33 -2.40 2.14
C ARG A 146 -8.51 -3.22 1.15
N ARG A 147 -7.43 -2.63 0.63
CA ARG A 147 -6.51 -3.29 -0.31
C ARG A 147 -5.10 -3.31 0.22
N SER A 148 -4.40 -4.39 -0.12
CA SER A 148 -2.95 -4.48 0.09
C SER A 148 -2.24 -3.84 -1.11
N VAL A 149 -1.36 -2.89 -0.82
CA VAL A 149 -0.47 -2.27 -1.80
C VAL A 149 0.97 -2.41 -1.32
N VAL A 150 1.93 -2.40 -2.25
CA VAL A 150 3.35 -2.42 -1.86
C VAL A 150 3.65 -1.16 -1.06
N PHE A 151 4.25 -1.33 0.13
CA PHE A 151 4.61 -0.20 0.98
C PHE A 151 5.75 0.59 0.34
N GLU A 152 5.68 1.92 0.38
CA GLU A 152 6.73 2.77 -0.20
C GLU A 152 8.09 2.51 0.46
N ASN A 153 9.17 2.58 -0.34
CA ASN A 153 10.56 2.34 0.10
C ASN A 153 10.84 0.94 0.67
N THR A 154 10.09 -0.08 0.24
CA THR A 154 10.33 -1.47 0.65
C THR A 154 10.70 -2.35 -0.53
N ILE A 155 11.34 -3.47 -0.23
CA ILE A 155 11.70 -4.49 -1.20
C ILE A 155 10.72 -5.65 -1.09
N GLN A 156 10.18 -6.07 -2.23
CA GLN A 156 9.42 -7.30 -2.38
C GLN A 156 10.29 -8.32 -3.09
N GLN A 157 10.38 -9.53 -2.52
CA GLN A 157 11.13 -10.65 -3.07
C GLN A 157 10.17 -11.77 -3.43
N THR A 158 10.37 -12.39 -4.59
CA THR A 158 9.50 -13.45 -5.09
C THR A 158 10.32 -14.55 -5.76
N LEU A 159 10.00 -15.83 -5.48
CA LEU A 159 10.43 -16.99 -6.27
C LEU A 159 9.28 -17.48 -7.12
N ILE A 160 9.57 -17.82 -8.36
CA ILE A 160 8.59 -18.27 -9.36
C ILE A 160 9.04 -19.62 -9.91
N TYR A 161 8.10 -20.56 -10.06
CA TYR A 161 8.37 -21.84 -10.69
C TYR A 161 8.39 -21.72 -12.21
N ASN A 162 9.53 -21.95 -12.84
CA ASN A 162 9.70 -21.86 -14.30
C ASN A 162 9.72 -23.25 -14.98
N GLY A 163 9.41 -24.33 -14.23
CA GLY A 163 9.29 -25.69 -14.78
C GLY A 163 10.45 -26.62 -14.45
N ARG A 164 10.38 -27.85 -14.98
CA ARG A 164 11.37 -28.91 -14.80
C ARG A 164 11.75 -29.54 -16.15
N VAL A 165 13.04 -29.81 -16.33
CA VAL A 165 13.59 -30.57 -17.46
C VAL A 165 14.54 -31.62 -16.92
N GLY A 166 14.23 -32.91 -17.11
CA GLY A 166 14.99 -34.01 -16.52
C GLY A 166 14.99 -33.96 -14.99
N SER A 167 16.17 -33.99 -14.38
CA SER A 167 16.34 -33.82 -12.91
C SER A 167 16.34 -32.35 -12.47
N LYS A 168 16.46 -31.39 -13.37
CA LYS A 168 16.66 -29.98 -13.06
C LYS A 168 15.36 -29.21 -12.99
N VAL A 169 15.17 -28.43 -11.93
CA VAL A 169 14.10 -27.43 -11.78
C VAL A 169 14.67 -26.04 -12.03
N LYS A 170 13.89 -25.20 -12.69
CA LYS A 170 14.23 -23.81 -12.95
C LYS A 170 13.34 -22.91 -12.10
N ILE A 171 13.97 -22.03 -11.32
CA ILE A 171 13.32 -21.09 -10.39
C ILE A 171 13.73 -19.67 -10.79
N GLY A 172 12.74 -18.84 -11.06
CA GLY A 172 12.95 -17.41 -11.26
C GLY A 172 12.92 -16.67 -9.94
N TYR A 173 13.87 -15.76 -9.72
CA TYR A 173 13.84 -14.80 -8.62
C TYR A 173 13.54 -13.41 -9.17
N ARG A 174 12.63 -12.71 -8.51
CA ARG A 174 12.32 -11.32 -8.81
C ARG A 174 12.37 -10.48 -7.55
N GLU A 175 12.92 -9.28 -7.70
CA GLU A 175 12.98 -8.28 -6.65
C GLU A 175 12.41 -6.98 -7.17
N PHE A 176 11.41 -6.45 -6.50
CA PHE A 176 10.78 -5.18 -6.82
C PHE A 176 11.06 -4.20 -5.68
N SER A 177 11.40 -2.99 -6.02
CA SER A 177 11.41 -1.87 -5.09
C SER A 177 10.30 -0.90 -5.51
N SER A 178 9.55 -0.41 -4.54
CA SER A 178 8.57 0.65 -4.77
C SER A 178 9.23 1.99 -5.15
N ASN A 179 10.55 2.09 -5.02
CA ASN A 179 11.30 3.26 -5.46
C ASN A 179 11.57 3.15 -6.97
N TYR A 180 10.88 3.97 -7.77
CA TYR A 180 10.96 4.00 -9.23
C TYR A 180 12.39 4.17 -9.81
N ALA A 181 13.37 4.49 -8.99
CA ALA A 181 14.76 4.67 -9.41
C ALA A 181 15.56 3.36 -9.60
N ARG A 182 14.96 2.19 -9.32
CA ARG A 182 15.68 0.90 -9.45
C ARG A 182 15.00 0.00 -10.47
N PRO A 183 15.73 -0.53 -11.44
CA PRO A 183 15.26 -1.62 -12.27
C PRO A 183 14.98 -2.84 -11.39
N ALA A 184 13.87 -3.54 -11.64
CA ALA A 184 13.60 -4.82 -11.01
C ALA A 184 14.77 -5.77 -11.29
N PHE A 185 15.32 -6.40 -10.23
CA PHE A 185 16.36 -7.41 -10.37
C PHE A 185 15.68 -8.76 -10.65
N ASN A 186 16.05 -9.37 -11.78
CA ASN A 186 15.60 -10.70 -12.18
C ASN A 186 16.79 -11.63 -12.30
N ASN A 187 16.68 -12.84 -11.76
CA ASN A 187 17.66 -13.89 -11.91
C ASN A 187 16.98 -15.27 -11.98
N ASP A 188 17.42 -16.11 -12.90
CA ASP A 188 16.96 -17.48 -12.99
C ASP A 188 18.04 -18.43 -12.47
N VAL A 189 17.67 -19.40 -11.64
CA VAL A 189 18.57 -20.39 -11.05
C VAL A 189 18.06 -21.79 -11.34
N GLU A 190 18.98 -22.70 -11.65
CA GLU A 190 18.67 -24.11 -11.85
C GLU A 190 19.22 -24.94 -10.68
N TYR A 191 18.41 -25.91 -10.23
CA TYR A 191 18.76 -26.86 -9.18
C TYR A 191 18.56 -28.27 -9.67
N ASP A 192 19.52 -29.16 -9.41
CA ASP A 192 19.41 -30.58 -9.72
C ASP A 192 18.82 -31.35 -8.53
N LEU A 193 17.59 -31.85 -8.71
CA LEU A 193 16.87 -32.58 -7.67
C LEU A 193 17.41 -34.00 -7.44
N SER A 194 18.32 -34.50 -8.28
CA SER A 194 19.03 -35.76 -8.04
C SER A 194 20.11 -35.61 -6.96
N GLU A 195 20.64 -34.40 -6.79
CA GLU A 195 21.64 -34.09 -5.76
C GLU A 195 20.97 -33.70 -4.42
N SER A 196 19.94 -32.86 -4.47
CA SER A 196 19.23 -32.41 -3.29
C SER A 196 17.77 -32.05 -3.61
N ARG A 197 16.87 -32.46 -2.73
CA ARG A 197 15.47 -31.99 -2.77
C ARG A 197 15.25 -30.68 -2.01
N THR A 198 16.28 -30.15 -1.39
CA THR A 198 16.22 -28.87 -0.69
C THR A 198 16.99 -27.85 -1.51
N ILE A 199 16.30 -26.79 -1.90
CA ILE A 199 16.86 -25.65 -2.60
C ILE A 199 17.00 -24.46 -1.67
N ALA A 200 18.07 -23.67 -1.84
CA ALA A 200 18.35 -22.49 -1.04
C ALA A 200 18.64 -21.29 -1.94
N TYR A 201 17.99 -20.16 -1.69
CA TYR A 201 18.23 -18.91 -2.42
C TYR A 201 18.01 -17.70 -1.52
N LYS A 202 19.01 -16.79 -1.45
CA LYS A 202 18.99 -15.56 -0.62
C LYS A 202 18.46 -15.77 0.81
N GLY A 203 18.83 -16.89 1.42
CA GLY A 203 18.41 -17.26 2.78
C GLY A 203 17.09 -18.00 2.88
N ALA A 204 16.27 -18.03 1.85
CA ALA A 204 15.11 -18.91 1.78
C ALA A 204 15.56 -20.38 1.64
N LEU A 205 14.82 -21.31 2.28
CA LEU A 205 15.03 -22.74 2.20
C LEU A 205 13.70 -23.41 1.87
N ILE A 206 13.68 -24.20 0.80
CA ILE A 206 12.46 -24.83 0.27
C ILE A 206 12.73 -26.31 0.04
N GLU A 207 11.92 -27.17 0.63
CA GLU A 207 11.92 -28.61 0.41
C GLU A 207 10.96 -28.96 -0.72
N ILE A 208 11.48 -29.57 -1.79
CA ILE A 208 10.70 -30.01 -2.94
C ILE A 208 10.21 -31.43 -2.72
N ILE A 209 8.89 -31.61 -2.69
CA ILE A 209 8.23 -32.90 -2.54
C ILE A 209 8.07 -33.55 -3.92
N GLU A 210 7.58 -32.78 -4.87
CA GLU A 210 7.35 -33.21 -6.25
C GLU A 210 7.52 -32.02 -7.19
N ALA A 211 8.10 -32.25 -8.37
CA ALA A 211 8.18 -31.26 -9.43
C ALA A 211 7.97 -31.93 -10.79
N THR A 212 7.17 -31.30 -11.63
CA THR A 212 6.87 -31.70 -13.02
C THR A 212 7.06 -30.50 -13.94
N ASN A 213 6.89 -30.66 -15.23
CA ASN A 213 6.87 -29.52 -16.16
C ASN A 213 5.59 -28.67 -16.09
N GLN A 214 4.63 -29.01 -15.21
CA GLN A 214 3.36 -28.30 -15.07
C GLN A 214 3.20 -27.67 -13.69
N TYR A 215 3.64 -28.36 -12.64
CA TYR A 215 3.49 -27.89 -11.25
C TYR A 215 4.65 -28.34 -10.38
N ILE A 216 4.76 -27.69 -9.23
CA ILE A 216 5.67 -28.02 -8.13
C ILE A 216 4.90 -28.12 -6.83
N LYS A 217 5.17 -29.19 -6.05
CA LYS A 217 4.67 -29.37 -4.68
C LYS A 217 5.83 -29.27 -3.71
N TYR A 218 5.72 -28.41 -2.72
CA TYR A 218 6.85 -28.04 -1.87
C TYR A 218 6.40 -27.53 -0.50
N SER A 219 7.38 -27.33 0.40
CA SER A 219 7.21 -26.69 1.70
C SER A 219 8.32 -25.68 1.94
N VAL A 220 7.99 -24.46 2.33
CA VAL A 220 8.96 -23.45 2.71
C VAL A 220 9.42 -23.69 4.14
N LYS A 221 10.71 -23.93 4.34
CA LYS A 221 11.32 -24.16 5.66
C LYS A 221 11.87 -22.89 6.28
N LYS A 222 12.29 -21.93 5.44
CA LYS A 222 12.83 -20.65 5.89
C LYS A 222 12.54 -19.60 4.82
N ASN A 223 12.16 -18.39 5.26
CA ASN A 223 11.95 -17.24 4.39
C ASN A 223 13.28 -16.60 3.96
N PHE A 224 13.22 -15.67 2.99
CA PHE A 224 14.36 -14.84 2.63
C PHE A 224 14.97 -14.12 3.84
N ASN A 225 16.26 -13.83 3.77
CA ASN A 225 16.84 -12.85 4.68
C ASN A 225 16.17 -11.50 4.45
N LYS A 226 16.02 -10.69 5.51
CA LYS A 226 15.47 -9.33 5.36
C LYS A 226 16.30 -8.55 4.36
N ALA A 227 15.65 -8.10 3.30
CA ALA A 227 16.28 -7.17 2.37
C ALA A 227 16.32 -5.78 3.02
N ILE A 228 17.51 -5.18 3.09
CA ILE A 228 17.70 -3.81 3.55
C ILE A 228 17.50 -2.90 2.33
N PRO A 229 16.55 -1.94 2.34
CA PRO A 229 16.43 -0.97 1.28
C PRO A 229 17.75 -0.20 1.11
N PHE A 230 18.21 -0.05 -0.13
CA PHE A 230 19.41 0.74 -0.39
C PHE A 230 19.15 2.21 -0.02
N GLY A 231 20.00 2.77 0.82
CA GLY A 231 19.84 4.13 1.33
C GLY A 231 19.05 4.24 2.64
N SER A 232 18.55 3.13 3.23
CA SER A 232 18.26 3.12 4.65
C SER A 232 19.61 3.13 5.37
N GLU A 233 20.02 4.26 5.88
CA GLU A 233 21.08 4.33 6.87
C GLU A 233 20.62 3.54 8.10
N GLU A 234 21.00 2.27 8.15
CA GLU A 234 21.23 1.66 9.45
C GLU A 234 22.38 2.49 10.01
N SER A 235 22.08 3.34 10.99
CA SER A 235 23.09 4.09 11.71
C SER A 235 24.08 3.08 12.27
N ASN A 236 25.15 2.81 11.51
CA ASN A 236 26.32 2.15 12.05
C ASN A 236 26.68 2.91 13.31
N PRO A 237 26.76 2.26 14.47
CA PRO A 237 27.32 2.91 15.62
C PRO A 237 28.70 3.39 15.17
N ILE A 238 28.89 4.70 15.12
CA ILE A 238 30.19 5.33 14.83
C ILE A 238 31.13 4.69 15.83
N ILE A 239 32.03 3.82 15.35
CA ILE A 239 33.16 3.35 16.14
C ILE A 239 33.96 4.61 16.40
N GLN A 240 33.73 5.21 17.58
CA GLN A 240 34.55 6.32 18.02
C GLN A 240 36.00 5.83 18.07
N PRO A 241 36.95 6.47 17.37
CA PRO A 241 38.34 6.12 17.53
C PRO A 241 38.71 6.21 19.00
N PRO A 242 39.55 5.29 19.52
CA PRO A 242 39.92 5.27 20.93
C PRO A 242 40.47 6.65 21.33
N LYS A 243 39.91 7.25 22.38
CA LYS A 243 40.42 8.50 22.94
C LYS A 243 41.89 8.31 23.27
N LEU A 244 42.76 9.05 22.59
CA LEU A 244 44.19 9.10 22.90
C LEU A 244 44.33 9.70 24.31
N ASN A 245 44.76 8.89 25.26
CA ASN A 245 45.03 9.30 26.62
C ASN A 245 46.23 10.27 26.59
N LYS A 246 45.99 11.53 26.88
CA LYS A 246 47.04 12.60 27.02
C LYS A 246 47.62 12.65 28.43
N ASP A 247 47.83 11.52 29.05
CA ASP A 247 48.49 11.49 30.38
C ASP A 247 49.75 10.63 30.32
N SER A 248 50.82 11.16 29.70
CA SER A 248 52.20 10.73 29.97
C SER A 248 53.21 11.74 29.39
N GLN A 249 53.22 12.94 29.92
CA GLN A 249 54.39 13.79 29.90
C GLN A 249 54.45 14.55 31.22
N THR A 250 55.07 13.96 32.20
CA THR A 250 55.80 14.71 33.26
C THR A 250 56.79 13.74 33.91
N SER A 251 58.01 14.16 33.87
CA SER A 251 59.24 13.80 34.60
C SER A 251 60.33 13.14 33.75
N ILE A 252 61.27 13.87 33.29
CA ILE A 252 62.59 14.24 33.83
C ILE A 252 63.19 15.26 32.88
#